data_feb10a27ae6ddec6d1031914ef9e82a0
#
_entry.id   feb10a27ae6ddec6d1031914ef9e82a0
#
_cell.length_a   1.000
_cell.length_b   1.000
_cell.length_c   1.000
_cell.angle_alpha   90.00
_cell.angle_beta   90.00
_cell.angle_gamma   90.00
#
_symmetry.space_group_name_H-M   'P 1'
#
loop_
_entity.id
_entity.type
_entity.pdbx_description
1 polymer ?
#
loop_
_entity_poly.entity_id
_entity_poly.type
_entity_poly.pdbx_seq_one_letter_code
_entity_poly.pdbx_strand_id
1 'polypeptide(L)'
;KARLAELMAQVDLKKAEVESTSERLKNSKIYSDKDGIAIVEQKNNWQGRPVSVGEKIITIANPEKVEFLIWLPVKDSLIIKENTDVKVFLDINPIKPLKGKLKRASYQSSLSPEEVLSYQISASFEGEEIPRIGLRGTAKIYGSRVTLFYYLFRKPITFVRQLIGV
;
A
#
# COMPACT_ATOMS: atom_id res chain seq x y z
N LYS A 1 -50.72 -39.01 -3.10
CA LYS A 1 -50.35 -37.59 -2.89
C LYS A 1 -49.04 -37.44 -2.06
N ALA A 2 -48.89 -38.21 -0.97
CA ALA A 2 -47.68 -38.16 -0.13
C ALA A 2 -46.38 -38.50 -0.91
N ARG A 3 -46.40 -39.59 -1.71
CA ARG A 3 -45.27 -40.03 -2.49
C ARG A 3 -44.80 -39.01 -3.58
N LEU A 4 -45.76 -38.25 -4.13
CA LEU A 4 -45.46 -37.19 -5.08
C LEU A 4 -44.72 -36.02 -4.38
N ALA A 5 -45.18 -35.61 -3.19
CA ALA A 5 -44.54 -34.57 -2.39
C ALA A 5 -43.12 -34.99 -1.97
N GLU A 6 -42.93 -36.24 -1.59
CA GLU A 6 -41.62 -36.80 -1.25
C GLU A 6 -40.65 -36.75 -2.44
N LEU A 7 -41.12 -37.18 -3.63
CA LEU A 7 -40.31 -37.12 -4.84
C LEU A 7 -39.98 -35.67 -5.25
N MET A 8 -40.92 -34.74 -5.09
CA MET A 8 -40.63 -33.33 -5.35
C MET A 8 -39.57 -32.80 -4.39
N ALA A 9 -39.67 -33.08 -3.09
CA ALA A 9 -38.66 -32.70 -2.12
C ALA A 9 -37.27 -33.26 -2.43
N GLN A 10 -37.20 -34.52 -2.88
CA GLN A 10 -35.95 -35.15 -3.31
C GLN A 10 -35.35 -34.45 -4.55
N VAL A 11 -36.19 -34.08 -5.52
CA VAL A 11 -35.75 -33.35 -6.71
C VAL A 11 -35.20 -31.97 -6.32
N ASP A 12 -35.88 -31.26 -5.43
CA ASP A 12 -35.42 -29.91 -4.98
C ASP A 12 -34.12 -30.01 -4.19
N LEU A 13 -33.97 -31.03 -3.36
CA LEU A 13 -32.71 -31.30 -2.66
C LEU A 13 -31.56 -31.59 -3.64
N LYS A 14 -31.81 -32.43 -4.64
CA LYS A 14 -30.79 -32.71 -5.66
C LYS A 14 -30.45 -31.50 -6.54
N LYS A 15 -31.39 -30.64 -6.84
CA LYS A 15 -31.15 -29.39 -7.53
C LYS A 15 -30.24 -28.45 -6.68
N ALA A 16 -30.53 -28.30 -5.40
CA ALA A 16 -29.71 -27.48 -4.50
C ALA A 16 -28.29 -28.05 -4.36
N GLU A 17 -28.13 -29.38 -4.33
CA GLU A 17 -26.81 -30.02 -4.29
C GLU A 17 -26.01 -29.78 -5.59
N VAL A 18 -26.63 -29.87 -6.74
CA VAL A 18 -26.03 -29.58 -8.05
C VAL A 18 -25.62 -28.10 -8.13
N GLU A 19 -26.50 -27.20 -7.72
CA GLU A 19 -26.22 -25.74 -7.71
C GLU A 19 -25.04 -25.41 -6.80
N SER A 20 -25.03 -25.92 -5.57
CA SER A 20 -23.92 -25.73 -4.63
C SER A 20 -22.59 -26.29 -5.17
N THR A 21 -22.61 -27.47 -5.79
CA THR A 21 -21.40 -28.06 -6.37
C THR A 21 -20.91 -27.29 -7.60
N SER A 22 -21.84 -26.81 -8.41
CA SER A 22 -21.56 -25.96 -9.58
C SER A 22 -20.91 -24.64 -9.16
N GLU A 23 -21.43 -23.98 -8.11
CA GLU A 23 -20.83 -22.77 -7.54
C GLU A 23 -19.43 -23.02 -6.98
N ARG A 24 -19.23 -24.14 -6.27
CA ARG A 24 -17.89 -24.53 -5.80
C ARG A 24 -16.91 -24.72 -6.94
N LEU A 25 -17.32 -25.35 -8.02
CA LEU A 25 -16.50 -25.54 -9.22
C LEU A 25 -16.18 -24.21 -9.89
N LYS A 26 -17.15 -23.31 -10.01
CA LYS A 26 -16.95 -21.96 -10.54
C LYS A 26 -15.97 -21.15 -9.71
N ASN A 27 -16.09 -21.23 -8.38
CA ASN A 27 -15.22 -20.52 -7.45
C ASN A 27 -13.83 -21.17 -7.29
N SER A 28 -13.61 -22.37 -7.83
CA SER A 28 -12.30 -23.02 -7.84
C SER A 28 -11.32 -22.37 -8.82
N LYS A 29 -11.82 -21.59 -9.79
CA LYS A 29 -11.01 -20.85 -10.75
C LYS A 29 -11.03 -19.37 -10.39
N ILE A 30 -9.88 -18.85 -10.00
CA ILE A 30 -9.71 -17.43 -9.64
C ILE A 30 -9.10 -16.72 -10.83
N TYR A 31 -9.76 -15.68 -11.31
CA TYR A 31 -9.29 -14.82 -12.39
C TYR A 31 -8.90 -13.47 -11.85
N SER A 32 -7.96 -12.81 -12.52
CA SER A 32 -7.62 -11.43 -12.19
C SER A 32 -8.69 -10.47 -12.71
N ASP A 33 -9.13 -9.54 -11.88
CA ASP A 33 -10.06 -8.47 -12.26
C ASP A 33 -9.37 -7.31 -12.99
N LYS A 34 -8.03 -7.34 -13.08
CA LYS A 34 -7.21 -6.24 -13.62
C LYS A 34 -6.06 -6.80 -14.44
N ASP A 35 -5.71 -6.06 -15.50
CA ASP A 35 -4.50 -6.29 -16.24
C ASP A 35 -3.28 -5.81 -15.46
N GLY A 36 -2.17 -6.55 -15.52
CA GLY A 36 -0.96 -6.21 -14.81
C GLY A 36 0.08 -7.32 -14.78
N ILE A 37 1.13 -7.10 -14.02
CA ILE A 37 2.20 -8.06 -13.80
C ILE A 37 1.92 -8.85 -12.52
N ALA A 38 1.88 -10.18 -12.63
CA ALA A 38 1.71 -11.06 -11.48
C ALA A 38 3.03 -11.12 -10.67
N ILE A 39 2.98 -10.67 -9.43
CA ILE A 39 4.08 -10.78 -8.47
C ILE A 39 3.81 -12.00 -7.62
N VAL A 40 4.63 -13.04 -7.80
CA VAL A 40 4.57 -14.27 -7.01
C VAL A 40 5.77 -14.31 -6.07
N GLU A 41 5.55 -14.47 -4.80
CA GLU A 41 6.62 -14.68 -3.85
C GLU A 41 7.20 -16.07 -4.04
N GLN A 42 8.45 -16.16 -4.52
CA GLN A 42 9.11 -17.44 -4.85
C GLN A 42 9.23 -18.41 -3.66
N LYS A 43 9.14 -17.93 -2.43
CA LYS A 43 9.19 -18.75 -1.22
C LYS A 43 7.96 -19.63 -1.03
N ASN A 44 6.85 -19.30 -1.69
CA ASN A 44 5.60 -20.01 -1.55
C ASN A 44 5.33 -20.82 -2.80
N ASN A 45 5.70 -22.11 -2.78
CA ASN A 45 5.23 -23.05 -3.79
C ASN A 45 3.75 -23.34 -3.49
N TRP A 46 2.86 -22.68 -4.22
CA TRP A 46 1.41 -22.80 -4.06
C TRP A 46 0.84 -24.10 -4.59
N GLN A 47 1.61 -24.80 -5.42
CA GLN A 47 1.16 -26.03 -6.04
C GLN A 47 0.97 -27.13 -4.99
N GLY A 48 -0.26 -27.63 -4.88
CA GLY A 48 -0.62 -28.67 -3.90
C GLY A 48 -0.81 -28.18 -2.46
N ARG A 49 -0.72 -26.88 -2.19
CA ARG A 49 -0.94 -26.31 -0.86
C ARG A 49 -2.41 -25.93 -0.68
N PRO A 50 -3.06 -26.33 0.44
CA PRO A 50 -4.39 -25.84 0.77
C PRO A 50 -4.33 -24.35 1.12
N VAL A 51 -5.32 -23.60 0.65
CA VAL A 51 -5.46 -22.15 0.91
C VAL A 51 -6.71 -21.88 1.71
N SER A 52 -6.66 -20.87 2.57
CA SER A 52 -7.79 -20.41 3.36
C SER A 52 -8.53 -19.28 2.65
N VAL A 53 -9.81 -19.11 2.98
CA VAL A 53 -10.61 -17.99 2.45
C VAL A 53 -9.99 -16.65 2.93
N GLY A 54 -9.70 -15.75 1.98
CA GLY A 54 -9.05 -14.46 2.26
C GLY A 54 -7.53 -14.52 2.27
N GLU A 55 -6.90 -15.67 2.04
CA GLU A 55 -5.46 -15.78 1.92
C GLU A 55 -4.96 -15.13 0.62
N LYS A 56 -3.94 -14.27 0.74
CA LYS A 56 -3.33 -13.58 -0.39
C LYS A 56 -2.40 -14.54 -1.15
N ILE A 57 -2.78 -14.93 -2.36
CA ILE A 57 -2.02 -15.87 -3.19
C ILE A 57 -1.03 -15.13 -4.11
N ILE A 58 -1.53 -14.14 -4.85
CA ILE A 58 -0.77 -13.39 -5.87
C ILE A 58 -1.13 -11.92 -5.76
N THR A 59 -0.17 -11.06 -6.04
CA THR A 59 -0.41 -9.62 -6.20
C THR A 59 -0.33 -9.26 -7.67
N ILE A 60 -1.36 -8.62 -8.21
CA ILE A 60 -1.31 -8.05 -9.56
C ILE A 60 -0.93 -6.58 -9.44
N ALA A 61 0.22 -6.23 -9.98
CA ALA A 61 0.71 -4.85 -10.00
C ALA A 61 0.49 -4.22 -11.38
N ASN A 62 -0.03 -2.99 -11.39
CA ASN A 62 -0.08 -2.21 -12.62
C ASN A 62 1.24 -1.44 -12.78
N PRO A 63 2.07 -1.76 -13.79
CA PRO A 63 3.36 -1.10 -13.98
C PRO A 63 3.23 0.37 -14.38
N GLU A 64 2.10 0.79 -14.92
CA GLU A 64 1.88 2.19 -15.32
C GLU A 64 1.55 3.12 -14.15
N LYS A 65 1.16 2.55 -13.00
CA LYS A 65 0.75 3.30 -11.81
C LYS A 65 1.72 3.06 -10.66
N VAL A 66 2.95 3.54 -10.82
CA VAL A 66 3.97 3.46 -9.77
C VAL A 66 3.87 4.69 -8.86
N GLU A 67 3.89 4.46 -7.57
CA GLU A 67 3.94 5.50 -6.54
C GLU A 67 5.15 5.26 -5.63
N PHE A 68 5.70 6.34 -5.10
CA PHE A 68 6.68 6.27 -4.03
C PHE A 68 5.96 6.16 -2.69
N LEU A 69 6.35 5.16 -1.92
CA LEU A 69 5.94 5.02 -0.53
C LEU A 69 7.06 5.56 0.36
N ILE A 70 6.80 6.68 1.04
CA ILE A 70 7.78 7.40 1.84
C ILE A 70 7.38 7.34 3.30
N TRP A 71 8.32 6.98 4.16
CA TRP A 71 8.17 7.02 5.60
C TRP A 71 8.82 8.27 6.15
N LEU A 72 8.01 9.23 6.61
CA LEU A 72 8.49 10.48 7.19
C LEU A 72 8.44 10.39 8.72
N PRO A 73 9.59 10.43 9.41
CA PRO A 73 9.61 10.41 10.87
C PRO A 73 8.79 11.56 11.47
N VAL A 74 8.02 11.27 12.52
CA VAL A 74 7.15 12.25 13.18
C VAL A 74 7.95 13.49 13.63
N LYS A 75 9.19 13.31 14.11
CA LYS A 75 10.08 14.41 14.52
C LYS A 75 10.44 15.37 13.41
N ASP A 76 10.42 14.91 12.16
CA ASP A 76 10.78 15.70 10.97
C ASP A 76 9.53 16.15 10.20
N SER A 77 8.31 15.80 10.70
CA SER A 77 7.07 16.17 10.05
C SER A 77 6.86 17.69 10.16
N LEU A 78 6.86 18.31 9.01
CA LEU A 78 6.44 19.69 8.82
C LEU A 78 4.99 19.67 8.29
N ILE A 79 4.35 20.84 8.26
CA ILE A 79 3.05 20.97 7.58
C ILE A 79 3.29 20.71 6.08
N ILE A 80 2.95 19.51 5.66
CA ILE A 80 3.12 19.07 4.27
C ILE A 80 1.81 19.32 3.54
N LYS A 81 1.88 20.08 2.45
CA LYS A 81 0.73 20.36 1.60
C LYS A 81 0.68 19.33 0.47
N GLU A 82 -0.53 19.04 -0.02
CA GLU A 82 -0.71 18.27 -1.25
C GLU A 82 -0.01 18.95 -2.43
N ASN A 83 0.37 18.19 -3.43
CA ASN A 83 1.15 18.64 -4.60
C ASN A 83 2.54 19.20 -4.28
N THR A 84 3.08 18.94 -3.10
CA THR A 84 4.47 19.30 -2.76
C THR A 84 5.45 18.49 -3.62
N ASP A 85 6.46 19.15 -4.17
CA ASP A 85 7.50 18.48 -4.95
C ASP A 85 8.34 17.55 -4.07
N VAL A 86 8.56 16.35 -4.62
CA VAL A 86 9.36 15.30 -3.98
C VAL A 86 10.46 14.88 -4.94
N LYS A 87 11.67 14.72 -4.42
CA LYS A 87 12.80 14.11 -5.13
C LYS A 87 13.20 12.83 -4.43
N VAL A 88 13.22 11.73 -5.15
CA VAL A 88 13.61 10.43 -4.63
C VAL A 88 14.94 10.01 -5.25
N PHE A 89 15.91 9.73 -4.42
CA PHE A 89 17.23 9.24 -4.77
C PHE A 89 17.23 7.74 -4.52
N LEU A 90 17.27 6.95 -5.58
CA LEU A 90 17.34 5.50 -5.46
C LEU A 90 18.75 5.04 -5.06
N ASP A 91 18.86 4.03 -4.23
CA ASP A 91 20.16 3.49 -3.78
C ASP A 91 20.98 2.93 -4.94
N ILE A 92 20.32 2.46 -6.00
CA ILE A 92 20.97 1.99 -7.23
C ILE A 92 21.52 3.13 -8.10
N ASN A 93 20.97 4.35 -7.95
CA ASN A 93 21.42 5.53 -8.68
C ASN A 93 21.23 6.78 -7.83
N PRO A 94 22.13 7.07 -6.89
CA PRO A 94 21.98 8.18 -5.94
C PRO A 94 22.25 9.56 -6.55
N ILE A 95 22.78 9.64 -7.77
CA ILE A 95 23.13 10.91 -8.41
C ILE A 95 21.94 11.51 -9.15
N LYS A 96 21.12 10.67 -9.81
CA LYS A 96 20.00 11.12 -10.63
C LYS A 96 18.67 10.98 -9.87
N PRO A 97 18.12 12.06 -9.31
CA PRO A 97 16.88 11.98 -8.56
C PRO A 97 15.68 11.76 -9.49
N LEU A 98 14.76 10.93 -9.05
CA LEU A 98 13.44 10.80 -9.64
C LEU A 98 12.54 11.90 -9.08
N LYS A 99 11.75 12.52 -9.93
CA LYS A 99 10.79 13.56 -9.56
C LYS A 99 9.43 12.95 -9.28
N GLY A 100 8.73 13.55 -8.34
CA GLY A 100 7.35 13.17 -8.03
C GLY A 100 6.64 14.28 -7.28
N LYS A 101 5.32 14.14 -7.15
CA LYS A 101 4.48 15.04 -6.36
C LYS A 101 3.78 14.27 -5.26
N LEU A 102 3.73 14.87 -4.11
CA LEU A 102 3.00 14.34 -2.97
C LEU A 102 1.51 14.26 -3.31
N LYS A 103 0.96 13.07 -3.21
CA LYS A 103 -0.44 12.77 -3.52
C LYS A 103 -1.28 12.68 -2.25
N ARG A 104 -0.77 11.99 -1.25
CA ARG A 104 -1.48 11.75 0.01
C ARG A 104 -0.49 11.53 1.16
N ALA A 105 -0.79 12.09 2.31
CA ALA A 105 -0.11 11.80 3.55
C ALA A 105 -1.08 11.12 4.53
N SER A 106 -0.63 10.10 5.24
CA SER A 106 -1.42 9.48 6.30
C SER A 106 -1.63 10.47 7.44
N TYR A 107 -2.85 10.51 7.98
CA TYR A 107 -3.14 11.33 9.16
C TYR A 107 -2.63 10.68 10.46
N GLN A 108 -2.53 9.37 10.48
CA GLN A 108 -2.06 8.60 11.63
C GLN A 108 -0.62 8.12 11.39
N SER A 109 0.22 8.25 12.42
CA SER A 109 1.56 7.67 12.42
C SER A 109 1.53 6.17 12.67
N SER A 110 2.46 5.45 12.07
CA SER A 110 2.67 4.02 12.24
C SER A 110 4.17 3.72 12.27
N LEU A 111 4.54 2.54 12.75
CA LEU A 111 5.93 2.11 12.71
C LEU A 111 6.37 1.84 11.27
N SER A 112 7.49 2.44 10.87
CA SER A 112 8.15 2.13 9.62
C SER A 112 8.83 0.76 9.68
N PRO A 113 9.28 0.19 8.55
CA PRO A 113 10.09 -1.03 8.54
C PRO A 113 11.39 -0.94 9.36
N GLU A 114 11.84 0.29 9.67
CA GLU A 114 13.01 0.59 10.52
C GLU A 114 12.64 0.85 11.98
N GLU A 115 11.41 0.49 12.38
CA GLU A 115 10.87 0.66 13.74
C GLU A 115 10.81 2.13 14.22
N VAL A 116 10.78 3.09 13.30
CA VAL A 116 10.65 4.51 13.61
C VAL A 116 9.21 4.95 13.43
N LEU A 117 8.64 5.65 14.42
CA LEU A 117 7.31 6.22 14.33
C LEU A 117 7.26 7.27 13.22
N SER A 118 6.49 7.00 12.17
CA SER A 118 6.51 7.77 10.92
C SER A 118 5.12 7.93 10.32
N TYR A 119 4.94 8.99 9.55
CA TYR A 119 3.78 9.15 8.67
C TYR A 119 4.07 8.49 7.33
N GLN A 120 3.09 7.76 6.81
CA GLN A 120 3.15 7.15 5.50
C GLN A 120 2.69 8.16 4.44
N ILE A 121 3.53 8.43 3.46
CA ILE A 121 3.28 9.39 2.40
C ILE A 121 3.34 8.66 1.06
N SER A 122 2.31 8.87 0.22
CA SER A 122 2.33 8.45 -1.18
C SER A 122 2.64 9.64 -2.07
N ALA A 123 3.61 9.48 -2.96
CA ALA A 123 3.92 10.46 -3.98
C ALA A 123 3.84 9.82 -5.38
N SER A 124 3.27 10.57 -6.34
CA SER A 124 3.23 10.14 -7.74
C SER A 124 4.63 10.20 -8.34
N PHE A 125 4.90 9.31 -9.27
CA PHE A 125 6.09 9.35 -10.09
C PHE A 125 5.85 10.26 -11.31
N GLU A 126 6.79 11.18 -11.58
CA GLU A 126 6.79 12.05 -12.74
C GLU A 126 8.07 11.82 -13.55
N GLY A 127 8.07 10.83 -14.41
CA GLY A 127 9.21 10.50 -15.26
C GLY A 127 8.81 9.61 -16.41
N GLU A 128 9.65 9.55 -17.44
CA GLU A 128 9.41 8.73 -18.64
C GLU A 128 9.76 7.26 -18.38
N GLU A 129 10.84 7.00 -17.64
CA GLU A 129 11.28 5.64 -17.32
C GLU A 129 10.74 5.22 -15.96
N ILE A 130 9.80 4.29 -15.97
CA ILE A 130 9.20 3.75 -14.76
C ILE A 130 10.20 2.84 -14.05
N PRO A 131 10.58 3.14 -12.79
CA PRO A 131 11.49 2.31 -12.04
C PRO A 131 10.84 0.98 -11.66
N ARG A 132 11.67 -0.05 -11.45
CA ARG A 132 11.17 -1.35 -10.96
C ARG A 132 10.57 -1.21 -9.57
N ILE A 133 9.49 -1.94 -9.32
CA ILE A 133 8.83 -1.98 -8.02
C ILE A 133 9.75 -2.67 -7.00
N GLY A 134 9.76 -2.16 -5.75
CA GLY A 134 10.55 -2.73 -4.65
C GLY A 134 11.94 -2.12 -4.48
N LEU A 135 12.30 -1.10 -5.28
CA LEU A 135 13.53 -0.35 -5.07
C LEU A 135 13.44 0.52 -3.82
N ARG A 136 14.59 0.69 -3.16
CA ARG A 136 14.74 1.54 -1.98
C ARG A 136 15.51 2.80 -2.32
N GLY A 137 15.36 3.81 -1.47
CA GLY A 137 16.07 5.07 -1.63
C GLY A 137 15.69 6.09 -0.58
N THR A 138 16.23 7.29 -0.72
CA THR A 138 15.97 8.42 0.17
C THR A 138 15.12 9.47 -0.54
N ALA A 139 14.07 9.94 0.13
CA ALA A 139 13.19 10.99 -0.38
C ALA A 139 13.51 12.34 0.25
N LYS A 140 13.57 13.39 -0.59
CA LYS A 140 13.65 14.77 -0.16
C LYS A 140 12.33 15.48 -0.48
N ILE A 141 11.60 15.88 0.55
CA ILE A 141 10.33 16.58 0.46
C ILE A 141 10.58 18.08 0.65
N TYR A 142 10.10 18.89 -0.26
CA TYR A 142 10.24 20.35 -0.20
C TYR A 142 9.01 20.95 0.50
N GLY A 143 9.10 21.15 1.81
CA GLY A 143 8.04 21.81 2.58
C GLY A 143 7.85 23.29 2.23
N SER A 144 6.87 23.95 2.88
CA SER A 144 6.66 25.38 2.76
C SER A 144 7.90 26.17 3.22
N ARG A 145 8.16 27.29 2.55
CA ARG A 145 9.24 28.20 2.97
C ARG A 145 8.92 28.74 4.36
N VAL A 146 9.83 28.53 5.29
CA VAL A 146 9.76 29.09 6.65
C VAL A 146 10.87 30.10 6.83
N THR A 147 10.64 31.13 7.66
CA THR A 147 11.66 32.13 7.99
C THR A 147 12.82 31.44 8.73
N LEU A 148 14.04 31.83 8.39
CA LEU A 148 15.26 31.31 9.01
C LEU A 148 15.22 31.45 10.54
N PHE A 149 14.67 32.55 11.03
CA PHE A 149 14.48 32.83 12.46
C PHE A 149 13.60 31.72 13.11
N TYR A 150 12.45 31.38 12.52
CA TYR A 150 11.59 30.33 13.03
C TYR A 150 12.28 28.95 13.04
N TYR A 151 13.05 28.66 12.00
CA TYR A 151 13.79 27.40 11.90
C TYR A 151 14.87 27.29 13.00
N LEU A 152 15.62 28.36 13.24
CA LEU A 152 16.71 28.40 14.21
C LEU A 152 16.21 28.36 15.65
N PHE A 153 15.14 29.11 15.95
CA PHE A 153 14.64 29.28 17.31
C PHE A 153 13.56 28.26 17.72
N ARG A 154 13.04 27.46 16.80
CA ARG A 154 12.00 26.45 17.10
C ARG A 154 12.43 25.47 18.19
N LYS A 155 13.64 24.92 18.10
CA LYS A 155 14.15 23.95 19.09
C LYS A 155 14.39 24.56 20.46
N PRO A 156 15.15 25.70 20.60
CA PRO A 156 15.32 26.35 21.90
C PRO A 156 13.99 26.83 22.50
N ILE A 157 13.07 27.38 21.72
CA ILE A 157 11.75 27.77 22.21
C ILE A 157 10.97 26.55 22.78
N THR A 158 11.00 25.43 22.07
CA THR A 158 10.34 24.20 22.57
C THR A 158 10.99 23.71 23.86
N PHE A 159 12.31 23.77 23.95
CA PHE A 159 13.04 23.36 25.16
C PHE A 159 12.71 24.25 26.37
N VAL A 160 12.73 25.58 26.17
CA VAL A 160 12.36 26.54 27.24
C VAL A 160 10.91 26.34 27.67
N ARG A 161 10.00 26.15 26.73
CA ARG A 161 8.59 25.87 27.01
C ARG A 161 8.39 24.60 27.84
N GLN A 162 9.12 23.54 27.52
CA GLN A 162 9.08 22.29 28.29
C GLN A 162 9.66 22.45 29.69
N LEU A 163 10.67 23.31 29.86
CA LEU A 163 11.27 23.59 31.16
C LEU A 163 10.35 24.41 32.09
N ILE A 164 9.52 25.29 31.52
CA ILE A 164 8.57 26.15 32.25
C ILE A 164 7.24 25.41 32.51
N GLY A 165 7.02 24.23 31.89
CA GLY A 165 5.81 23.41 32.11
C GLY A 165 4.56 23.95 31.44
N VAL A 166 4.68 24.74 30.36
CA VAL A 166 3.57 25.30 29.59
C VAL A 166 3.55 24.72 28.16
#